data_cea552aef081cc9408a3d709ff13719f
#
_entry.id   cea552aef081cc9408a3d709ff13719f
#
_cell.length_a   1.000
_cell.length_b   1.000
_cell.length_c   1.000
_cell.angle_alpha   90.00
_cell.angle_beta   90.00
_cell.angle_gamma   90.00
#
_symmetry.space_group_name_H-M   'P 1'
#
loop_
_entity.id
_entity.type
_entity.pdbx_description
1 polymer ?
#
loop_
_entity_poly.entity_id
_entity_poly.type
_entity_poly.pdbx_seq_one_letter_code
_entity_poly.pdbx_strand_id
1 'polypeptide(L)'
;MAMKIIDFETIRNLSISPADCVKWVETALRMKYDSCLPHKISMTIEPDVFFNTMPSYLPSCGRFGVKVVSRFPKREPALVSDILLYDATNGDFLALMDGSWITAMRTGAVAALSIQYLRTSSAREYAFMGLGNTARATLLCLMAVLEGPLNIRLLSYKGQELEFTKRFKEYSRLNFSIFENVEDLITGADVVVSCVTVAHGQFASDTCFKPGVLVDRKSVV
;
A
#
# COMPACT_ATOMS: atom_id res chain seq x y z
N MET A 1 -17.27 -26.46 10.90
CA MET A 1 -15.91 -26.57 10.30
C MET A 1 -14.88 -26.10 11.33
N ALA A 2 -13.69 -26.72 11.42
CA ALA A 2 -12.68 -26.22 12.37
C ALA A 2 -12.13 -24.89 11.88
N MET A 3 -12.04 -23.89 12.77
CA MET A 3 -11.42 -22.58 12.53
C MET A 3 -9.97 -22.76 12.08
N LYS A 4 -9.55 -21.99 11.06
CA LYS A 4 -8.17 -21.98 10.60
C LYS A 4 -7.43 -20.75 11.13
N ILE A 5 -6.20 -20.95 11.61
CA ILE A 5 -5.25 -19.87 11.89
C ILE A 5 -4.23 -19.87 10.77
N ILE A 6 -4.08 -18.72 10.09
CA ILE A 6 -3.20 -18.56 8.93
C ILE A 6 -2.21 -17.45 9.26
N ASP A 7 -0.99 -17.82 9.56
CA ASP A 7 0.07 -16.90 9.94
C ASP A 7 0.75 -16.24 8.74
N PHE A 8 1.62 -15.29 9.01
CA PHE A 8 2.37 -14.52 8.01
C PHE A 8 3.19 -15.44 7.09
N GLU A 9 3.88 -16.44 7.64
CA GLU A 9 4.73 -17.35 6.86
C GLU A 9 3.92 -18.24 5.92
N THR A 10 2.77 -18.69 6.35
CA THR A 10 1.83 -19.44 5.50
C THR A 10 1.40 -18.60 4.30
N ILE A 11 1.03 -17.32 4.51
CA ILE A 11 0.64 -16.41 3.42
C ILE A 11 1.82 -16.14 2.49
N ARG A 12 3.01 -15.88 3.06
CA ARG A 12 4.23 -15.61 2.29
C ARG A 12 4.62 -16.80 1.40
N ASN A 13 4.47 -18.01 1.90
CA ASN A 13 4.81 -19.24 1.18
C ASN A 13 3.85 -19.55 0.02
N LEU A 14 2.68 -18.92 -0.06
CA LEU A 14 1.80 -19.01 -1.24
C LEU A 14 2.41 -18.36 -2.49
N SER A 15 3.48 -17.59 -2.34
CA SER A 15 4.21 -16.94 -3.45
C SER A 15 3.29 -16.15 -4.40
N ILE A 16 2.27 -15.48 -3.83
CA ILE A 16 1.29 -14.69 -4.59
C ILE A 16 2.01 -13.57 -5.34
N SER A 17 1.83 -13.51 -6.66
CA SER A 17 2.49 -12.52 -7.48
C SER A 17 1.91 -11.11 -7.30
N PRO A 18 2.71 -10.04 -7.48
CA PRO A 18 2.17 -8.67 -7.52
C PRO A 18 1.09 -8.47 -8.58
N ALA A 19 1.19 -9.16 -9.72
CA ALA A 19 0.19 -9.12 -10.79
C ALA A 19 -1.16 -9.69 -10.33
N ASP A 20 -1.16 -10.80 -9.59
CA ASP A 20 -2.38 -11.36 -9.00
C ASP A 20 -3.00 -10.41 -7.99
N CYS A 21 -2.17 -9.77 -7.13
CA CYS A 21 -2.65 -8.76 -6.19
C CYS A 21 -3.35 -7.60 -6.89
N VAL A 22 -2.77 -7.08 -7.97
CA VAL A 22 -3.36 -5.99 -8.76
C VAL A 22 -4.68 -6.44 -9.38
N LYS A 23 -4.72 -7.61 -10.02
CA LYS A 23 -5.94 -8.18 -10.62
C LYS A 23 -7.06 -8.35 -9.60
N TRP A 24 -6.76 -8.87 -8.41
CA TRP A 24 -7.77 -9.07 -7.36
C TRP A 24 -8.29 -7.74 -6.81
N VAL A 25 -7.40 -6.75 -6.63
CA VAL A 25 -7.80 -5.41 -6.19
C VAL A 25 -8.65 -4.72 -7.26
N GLU A 26 -8.29 -4.80 -8.53
CA GLU A 26 -9.09 -4.25 -9.62
C GLU A 26 -10.49 -4.90 -9.65
N THR A 27 -10.56 -6.22 -9.53
CA THR A 27 -11.83 -6.95 -9.43
C THR A 27 -12.66 -6.46 -8.25
N ALA A 28 -12.04 -6.31 -7.07
CA ALA A 28 -12.74 -5.82 -5.88
C ALA A 28 -13.25 -4.37 -6.04
N LEU A 29 -12.49 -3.50 -6.71
CA LEU A 29 -12.92 -2.14 -7.02
C LEU A 29 -14.13 -2.11 -7.96
N ARG A 30 -14.18 -3.01 -8.96
CA ARG A 30 -15.33 -3.15 -9.86
C ARG A 30 -16.59 -3.62 -9.13
N MET A 31 -16.43 -4.47 -8.10
CA MET A 31 -17.53 -5.01 -7.29
C MET A 31 -17.91 -4.09 -6.11
N LYS A 32 -17.29 -2.92 -5.98
CA LYS A 32 -17.47 -2.03 -4.82
C LYS A 32 -18.92 -1.66 -4.55
N TYR A 33 -19.69 -1.37 -5.60
CA TYR A 33 -21.08 -0.93 -5.46
C TYR A 33 -22.06 -2.07 -5.11
N ASP A 34 -21.67 -3.32 -5.36
CA ASP A 34 -22.43 -4.51 -4.99
C ASP A 34 -22.01 -5.06 -3.61
N SER A 35 -21.09 -4.38 -2.94
CA SER A 35 -20.51 -4.77 -1.67
C SER A 35 -20.96 -3.83 -0.54
N CYS A 36 -21.10 -4.36 0.67
CA CYS A 36 -21.32 -3.55 1.85
C CYS A 36 -19.98 -3.22 2.51
N LEU A 37 -19.57 -1.97 2.40
CA LEU A 37 -18.29 -1.47 2.89
C LEU A 37 -18.51 -0.30 3.86
N PRO A 38 -18.86 -0.56 5.12
CA PRO A 38 -19.05 0.48 6.12
C PRO A 38 -17.81 1.33 6.33
N HIS A 39 -17.99 2.54 6.83
CA HIS A 39 -16.88 3.40 7.17
C HIS A 39 -15.96 2.74 8.20
N LYS A 40 -14.66 3.01 8.04
CA LYS A 40 -13.65 2.63 9.01
C LYS A 40 -13.94 3.26 10.37
N ILE A 41 -13.87 2.47 11.43
CA ILE A 41 -13.92 2.96 12.80
C ILE A 41 -12.46 3.11 13.29
N SER A 42 -12.10 4.32 13.69
CA SER A 42 -10.77 4.64 14.19
C SER A 42 -10.83 5.02 15.66
N MET A 43 -9.97 4.41 16.45
CA MET A 43 -9.73 4.79 17.85
C MET A 43 -8.29 5.27 17.98
N THR A 44 -8.10 6.52 18.40
CA THR A 44 -6.80 7.06 18.81
C THR A 44 -6.63 6.79 20.29
N ILE A 45 -5.59 6.08 20.66
CA ILE A 45 -5.27 5.71 22.05
C ILE A 45 -4.35 6.77 22.64
N GLU A 46 -3.30 7.11 21.90
CA GLU A 46 -2.30 8.14 22.23
C GLU A 46 -1.87 8.82 20.91
N PRO A 47 -1.14 9.93 20.94
CA PRO A 47 -0.51 10.48 19.74
C PRO A 47 0.26 9.40 19.00
N ASP A 48 -0.04 9.23 17.69
CA ASP A 48 0.55 8.22 16.81
C ASP A 48 0.24 6.74 17.15
N VAL A 49 -0.58 6.46 18.17
CA VAL A 49 -1.07 5.12 18.52
C VAL A 49 -2.54 5.00 18.17
N PHE A 50 -2.87 4.07 17.28
CA PHE A 50 -4.25 3.87 16.86
C PHE A 50 -4.64 2.40 16.70
N PHE A 51 -5.95 2.18 16.79
CA PHE A 51 -6.60 0.91 16.49
C PHE A 51 -7.78 1.18 15.53
N ASN A 52 -7.75 0.55 14.36
CA ASN A 52 -8.76 0.72 13.34
C ASN A 52 -9.45 -0.60 13.02
N THR A 53 -10.77 -0.57 12.84
CA THR A 53 -11.57 -1.69 12.35
C THR A 53 -12.20 -1.36 11.02
N MET A 54 -12.18 -2.32 10.11
CA MET A 54 -12.68 -2.17 8.73
C MET A 54 -13.54 -3.39 8.39
N PRO A 55 -14.85 -3.36 8.72
CA PRO A 55 -15.76 -4.43 8.35
C PRO A 55 -16.06 -4.40 6.84
N SER A 56 -16.41 -5.55 6.28
CA SER A 56 -16.84 -5.67 4.90
C SER A 56 -17.71 -6.90 4.69
N TYR A 57 -18.69 -6.80 3.78
CA TYR A 57 -19.44 -7.92 3.27
C TYR A 57 -19.40 -7.93 1.75
N LEU A 58 -19.01 -9.06 1.19
CA LEU A 58 -18.84 -9.31 -0.25
C LEU A 58 -19.85 -10.38 -0.70
N PRO A 59 -21.05 -9.98 -1.15
CA PRO A 59 -22.10 -10.93 -1.55
C PRO A 59 -21.65 -11.90 -2.63
N SER A 60 -20.94 -11.42 -3.63
CA SER A 60 -20.42 -12.24 -4.75
C SER A 60 -19.45 -13.35 -4.32
N CYS A 61 -18.79 -13.17 -3.18
CA CYS A 61 -17.90 -14.19 -2.60
C CYS A 61 -18.57 -15.03 -1.51
N GLY A 62 -19.78 -14.64 -1.06
CA GLY A 62 -20.45 -15.25 0.08
C GLY A 62 -19.64 -15.12 1.37
N ARG A 63 -18.92 -13.99 1.57
CA ARG A 63 -18.04 -13.78 2.71
C ARG A 63 -18.26 -12.42 3.34
N PHE A 64 -18.15 -12.39 4.67
CA PHE A 64 -17.99 -11.14 5.41
C PHE A 64 -16.85 -11.26 6.39
N GLY A 65 -16.37 -10.13 6.88
CA GLY A 65 -15.27 -10.13 7.82
C GLY A 65 -14.90 -8.75 8.30
N VAL A 66 -13.84 -8.70 9.10
CA VAL A 66 -13.29 -7.46 9.59
C VAL A 66 -11.77 -7.52 9.55
N LYS A 67 -11.16 -6.47 9.05
CA LYS A 67 -9.74 -6.24 9.22
C LYS A 67 -9.52 -5.28 10.39
N VAL A 68 -8.66 -5.70 11.29
CA VAL A 68 -8.16 -4.90 12.41
C VAL A 68 -6.75 -4.43 12.07
N VAL A 69 -6.44 -3.16 12.31
CA VAL A 69 -5.10 -2.59 12.12
C VAL A 69 -4.72 -1.81 13.37
N SER A 70 -3.58 -2.12 13.95
CA SER A 70 -3.03 -1.37 15.08
C SER A 70 -1.65 -0.80 14.77
N ARG A 71 -1.40 0.41 15.25
CA ARG A 71 -0.09 1.04 15.18
C ARG A 71 0.41 1.38 16.57
N PHE A 72 1.58 0.88 16.89
CA PHE A 72 2.33 1.17 18.10
C PHE A 72 3.78 1.51 17.69
N PRO A 73 4.20 2.79 17.72
CA PRO A 73 5.50 3.22 17.20
C PRO A 73 6.73 2.52 17.79
N LYS A 74 6.61 2.03 19.02
CA LYS A 74 7.68 1.32 19.73
C LYS A 74 7.73 -0.18 19.46
N ARG A 75 6.74 -0.72 18.71
CA ARG A 75 6.71 -2.15 18.34
C ARG A 75 7.42 -2.35 16.99
N GLU A 76 8.06 -3.50 16.84
CA GLU A 76 8.68 -3.94 15.56
C GLU A 76 7.93 -5.17 15.02
N PRO A 77 7.21 -5.11 13.88
CA PRO A 77 6.87 -3.91 13.12
C PRO A 77 5.85 -2.99 13.83
N ALA A 78 5.96 -1.69 13.62
CA ALA A 78 5.10 -0.72 14.29
C ALA A 78 3.61 -0.88 13.91
N LEU A 79 3.31 -1.31 12.68
CA LEU A 79 1.95 -1.52 12.18
C LEU A 79 1.72 -3.00 11.94
N VAL A 80 0.67 -3.55 12.56
CA VAL A 80 0.23 -4.95 12.42
C VAL A 80 -1.25 -4.95 12.07
N SER A 81 -1.68 -5.95 11.33
CA SER A 81 -3.09 -6.15 11.04
C SER A 81 -3.48 -7.61 11.06
N ASP A 82 -4.72 -7.88 11.47
CA ASP A 82 -5.36 -9.17 11.51
C ASP A 82 -6.67 -9.13 10.72
N ILE A 83 -7.06 -10.25 10.13
CA ILE A 83 -8.29 -10.39 9.37
C ILE A 83 -9.09 -11.57 9.93
N LEU A 84 -10.33 -11.29 10.33
CA LEU A 84 -11.31 -12.30 10.69
C LEU A 84 -12.25 -12.51 9.50
N LEU A 85 -12.41 -13.78 9.07
CA LEU A 85 -13.22 -14.16 7.93
C LEU A 85 -14.35 -15.10 8.33
N TYR A 86 -15.55 -14.85 7.79
CA TYR A 86 -16.77 -15.59 8.08
C TYR A 86 -17.48 -16.00 6.80
N ASP A 87 -18.21 -17.12 6.87
CA ASP A 87 -19.18 -17.54 5.85
C ASP A 87 -20.46 -16.73 5.99
N ALA A 88 -20.91 -16.11 4.89
CA ALA A 88 -22.11 -15.27 4.92
C ALA A 88 -23.41 -16.06 4.83
N THR A 89 -23.36 -17.38 4.59
CA THR A 89 -24.58 -18.21 4.47
C THR A 89 -25.07 -18.70 5.81
N ASN A 90 -24.15 -18.93 6.77
CA ASN A 90 -24.47 -19.54 8.04
C ASN A 90 -23.81 -18.85 9.26
N GLY A 91 -22.95 -17.85 9.02
CA GLY A 91 -22.24 -17.11 10.07
C GLY A 91 -21.02 -17.85 10.66
N ASP A 92 -20.63 -18.99 10.11
CA ASP A 92 -19.47 -19.74 10.61
C ASP A 92 -18.17 -18.92 10.53
N PHE A 93 -17.40 -18.94 11.61
CA PHE A 93 -16.05 -18.37 11.64
C PHE A 93 -15.09 -19.29 10.88
N LEU A 94 -14.52 -18.79 9.79
CA LEU A 94 -13.68 -19.58 8.87
C LEU A 94 -12.21 -19.49 9.20
N ALA A 95 -11.70 -18.27 9.42
CA ALA A 95 -10.26 -18.08 9.61
C ALA A 95 -9.93 -16.79 10.36
N LEU A 96 -8.85 -16.88 11.17
CA LEU A 96 -8.05 -15.75 11.63
C LEU A 96 -6.76 -15.74 10.82
N MET A 97 -6.48 -14.61 10.15
CA MET A 97 -5.30 -14.48 9.27
C MET A 97 -4.43 -13.30 9.69
N ASP A 98 -3.10 -13.46 9.62
CA ASP A 98 -2.21 -12.31 9.60
C ASP A 98 -2.54 -11.42 8.38
N GLY A 99 -2.85 -10.17 8.64
CA GLY A 99 -3.21 -9.22 7.59
C GLY A 99 -2.05 -8.33 7.11
N SER A 100 -0.84 -8.49 7.65
CA SER A 100 0.27 -7.55 7.44
C SER A 100 0.73 -7.51 5.98
N TRP A 101 1.00 -8.68 5.40
CA TRP A 101 1.34 -8.81 3.98
C TRP A 101 0.19 -8.35 3.08
N ILE A 102 -1.04 -8.81 3.37
CA ILE A 102 -2.25 -8.46 2.62
C ILE A 102 -2.47 -6.94 2.64
N THR A 103 -2.31 -6.30 3.81
CA THR A 103 -2.47 -4.85 3.97
C THR A 103 -1.46 -4.07 3.15
N ALA A 104 -0.21 -4.51 3.10
CA ALA A 104 0.82 -3.88 2.27
C ALA A 104 0.51 -4.04 0.79
N MET A 105 0.29 -5.27 0.32
CA MET A 105 0.11 -5.58 -1.09
C MET A 105 -1.18 -4.99 -1.67
N ARG A 106 -2.33 -5.06 -0.96
CA ARG A 106 -3.57 -4.43 -1.44
C ARG A 106 -3.45 -2.91 -1.53
N THR A 107 -2.67 -2.28 -0.61
CA THR A 107 -2.44 -0.83 -0.65
C THR A 107 -1.55 -0.45 -1.83
N GLY A 108 -0.47 -1.21 -2.03
CA GLY A 108 0.40 -1.03 -3.20
C GLY A 108 -0.32 -1.26 -4.53
N ALA A 109 -1.22 -2.25 -4.59
CA ALA A 109 -2.01 -2.52 -5.79
C ALA A 109 -3.00 -1.38 -6.11
N VAL A 110 -3.67 -0.81 -5.10
CA VAL A 110 -4.53 0.38 -5.29
C VAL A 110 -3.72 1.55 -5.85
N ALA A 111 -2.57 1.86 -5.26
CA ALA A 111 -1.69 2.93 -5.71
C ALA A 111 -1.20 2.67 -7.16
N ALA A 112 -0.78 1.44 -7.47
CA ALA A 112 -0.33 1.07 -8.81
C ALA A 112 -1.43 1.22 -9.86
N LEU A 113 -2.67 0.81 -9.57
CA LEU A 113 -3.82 0.99 -10.45
C LEU A 113 -4.14 2.48 -10.63
N SER A 114 -4.18 3.27 -9.55
CA SER A 114 -4.41 4.71 -9.62
C SER A 114 -3.36 5.37 -10.53
N ILE A 115 -2.09 5.02 -10.36
CA ILE A 115 -1.00 5.55 -11.18
C ILE A 115 -1.15 5.09 -12.63
N GLN A 116 -1.44 3.82 -12.89
CA GLN A 116 -1.62 3.28 -14.23
C GLN A 116 -2.69 4.05 -15.02
N TYR A 117 -3.81 4.36 -14.38
CA TYR A 117 -4.95 4.99 -15.05
C TYR A 117 -4.87 6.52 -15.12
N LEU A 118 -4.20 7.16 -14.16
CA LEU A 118 -4.26 8.62 -14.00
C LEU A 118 -2.97 9.35 -14.42
N ARG A 119 -1.83 8.65 -14.52
CA ARG A 119 -0.59 9.26 -14.98
C ARG A 119 -0.66 9.65 -16.45
N THR A 120 0.15 10.60 -16.86
CA THR A 120 0.37 10.87 -18.29
C THR A 120 1.07 9.67 -18.96
N SER A 121 0.82 9.44 -20.24
CA SER A 121 1.45 8.34 -21.00
C SER A 121 2.99 8.46 -21.09
N SER A 122 3.48 9.69 -21.00
CA SER A 122 4.92 10.01 -21.01
C SER A 122 5.59 9.91 -19.65
N ALA A 123 4.85 9.62 -18.56
CA ALA A 123 5.42 9.57 -17.20
C ALA A 123 6.51 8.49 -17.07
N ARG A 124 7.68 8.91 -16.56
CA ARG A 124 8.86 8.04 -16.34
C ARG A 124 9.51 8.25 -14.98
N GLU A 125 9.30 9.41 -14.35
CA GLU A 125 9.93 9.84 -13.09
C GLU A 125 8.96 9.65 -11.92
N TYR A 126 9.25 8.70 -11.03
CA TYR A 126 8.42 8.32 -9.89
C TYR A 126 9.13 8.63 -8.58
N ALA A 127 8.66 9.64 -7.85
CA ALA A 127 9.23 10.08 -6.57
C ALA A 127 8.55 9.35 -5.41
N PHE A 128 9.34 8.73 -4.52
CA PHE A 128 8.85 8.00 -3.34
C PHE A 128 9.30 8.67 -2.05
N MET A 129 8.36 8.94 -1.16
CA MET A 129 8.57 9.39 0.21
C MET A 129 8.05 8.34 1.20
N GLY A 130 8.87 7.95 2.19
CA GLY A 130 8.54 6.90 3.14
C GLY A 130 8.70 5.50 2.54
N LEU A 131 9.90 4.92 2.71
CA LEU A 131 10.37 3.72 2.01
C LEU A 131 10.07 2.40 2.75
N GLY A 132 8.93 2.33 3.45
CA GLY A 132 8.49 1.15 4.19
C GLY A 132 7.81 0.08 3.32
N ASN A 133 7.10 -0.85 3.99
CA ASN A 133 6.43 -1.99 3.33
C ASN A 133 5.39 -1.55 2.29
N THR A 134 4.70 -0.43 2.50
CA THR A 134 3.73 0.09 1.51
C THR A 134 4.43 0.56 0.24
N ALA A 135 5.51 1.34 0.36
CA ALA A 135 6.29 1.79 -0.80
C ALA A 135 6.87 0.60 -1.59
N ARG A 136 7.39 -0.41 -0.87
CA ARG A 136 7.87 -1.66 -1.47
C ARG A 136 6.76 -2.37 -2.26
N ALA A 137 5.59 -2.54 -1.65
CA ALA A 137 4.46 -3.17 -2.30
C ALA A 137 3.97 -2.35 -3.52
N THR A 138 3.93 -1.01 -3.40
CA THR A 138 3.59 -0.12 -4.52
C THR A 138 4.54 -0.30 -5.68
N LEU A 139 5.86 -0.31 -5.45
CA LEU A 139 6.83 -0.49 -6.52
C LEU A 139 6.73 -1.87 -7.17
N LEU A 140 6.53 -2.94 -6.39
CA LEU A 140 6.28 -4.29 -6.93
C LEU A 140 5.03 -4.33 -7.82
N CYS A 141 3.94 -3.71 -7.39
CA CYS A 141 2.70 -3.64 -8.16
C CYS A 141 2.82 -2.73 -9.39
N LEU A 142 3.56 -1.61 -9.30
CA LEU A 142 3.86 -0.76 -10.46
C LEU A 142 4.62 -1.52 -11.53
N MET A 143 5.62 -2.32 -11.14
CA MET A 143 6.34 -3.17 -12.08
C MET A 143 5.46 -4.22 -12.76
N ALA A 144 4.37 -4.63 -12.12
CA ALA A 144 3.43 -5.59 -12.69
C ALA A 144 2.47 -4.97 -13.72
N VAL A 145 2.23 -3.66 -13.66
CA VAL A 145 1.26 -2.96 -14.52
C VAL A 145 1.86 -1.98 -15.51
N LEU A 146 3.13 -1.57 -15.29
CA LEU A 146 3.82 -0.65 -16.18
C LEU A 146 4.94 -1.37 -16.93
N GLU A 147 5.07 -1.08 -18.20
CA GLU A 147 6.13 -1.59 -19.06
C GLU A 147 7.31 -0.61 -19.17
N GLY A 148 8.47 -1.13 -19.60
CA GLY A 148 9.68 -0.36 -19.86
C GLY A 148 10.42 0.07 -18.59
N PRO A 149 11.47 0.89 -18.73
CA PRO A 149 12.26 1.41 -17.60
C PRO A 149 11.47 2.37 -16.72
N LEU A 150 11.71 2.31 -15.42
CA LEU A 150 11.14 3.21 -14.41
C LEU A 150 12.28 3.94 -13.70
N ASN A 151 12.25 5.25 -13.70
CA ASN A 151 13.18 6.08 -12.93
C ASN A 151 12.56 6.35 -11.55
N ILE A 152 13.17 5.80 -10.54
CA ILE A 152 12.68 5.81 -9.15
C ILE A 152 13.53 6.79 -8.35
N ARG A 153 12.91 7.87 -7.93
CA ARG A 153 13.50 8.93 -7.10
C ARG A 153 13.14 8.64 -5.65
N LEU A 154 14.14 8.54 -4.79
CA LEU A 154 13.98 8.17 -3.38
C LEU A 154 14.39 9.32 -2.47
N LEU A 155 13.56 9.63 -1.47
CA LEU A 155 13.96 10.54 -0.40
C LEU A 155 14.88 9.81 0.57
N SER A 156 16.05 10.37 0.82
CA SER A 156 16.99 9.89 1.84
C SER A 156 16.36 10.07 3.24
N TYR A 157 16.33 8.99 4.00
CA TYR A 157 15.86 9.02 5.38
C TYR A 157 16.42 7.86 6.19
N LYS A 158 17.39 8.17 7.08
CA LYS A 158 17.96 7.19 8.03
C LYS A 158 18.47 5.89 7.39
N GLY A 159 18.98 5.95 6.16
CA GLY A 159 19.51 4.80 5.43
C GLY A 159 18.45 3.86 4.83
N GLN A 160 17.17 4.20 4.92
CA GLN A 160 16.09 3.38 4.33
C GLN A 160 16.19 3.27 2.81
N GLU A 161 16.69 4.32 2.14
CA GLU A 161 16.92 4.36 0.69
C GLU A 161 17.91 3.30 0.23
N LEU A 162 18.95 3.04 1.01
CA LEU A 162 19.96 2.02 0.71
C LEU A 162 19.37 0.61 0.83
N GLU A 163 18.65 0.34 1.90
CA GLU A 163 17.96 -0.93 2.09
C GLU A 163 16.87 -1.16 1.03
N PHE A 164 16.15 -0.09 0.66
CA PHE A 164 15.14 -0.15 -0.40
C PHE A 164 15.78 -0.51 -1.75
N THR A 165 16.83 0.20 -2.16
CA THR A 165 17.56 -0.05 -3.40
C THR A 165 18.13 -1.47 -3.43
N LYS A 166 18.73 -1.93 -2.33
CA LYS A 166 19.27 -3.29 -2.21
C LYS A 166 18.22 -4.38 -2.45
N ARG A 167 16.98 -4.18 -1.98
CA ARG A 167 15.88 -5.13 -2.18
C ARG A 167 15.43 -5.26 -3.64
N PHE A 168 15.71 -4.26 -4.46
CA PHE A 168 15.32 -4.21 -5.87
C PHE A 168 16.49 -4.33 -6.85
N LYS A 169 17.69 -4.68 -6.38
CA LYS A 169 18.90 -4.73 -7.20
C LYS A 169 18.82 -5.69 -8.41
N GLU A 170 18.00 -6.73 -8.30
CA GLU A 170 17.83 -7.74 -9.37
C GLU A 170 16.91 -7.27 -10.50
N TYR A 171 16.21 -6.14 -10.33
CA TYR A 171 15.27 -5.62 -11.33
C TYR A 171 15.96 -4.59 -12.23
N SER A 172 16.56 -5.04 -13.33
CA SER A 172 17.36 -4.22 -14.26
C SER A 172 16.59 -3.07 -14.92
N ARG A 173 15.25 -3.08 -14.87
CA ARG A 173 14.41 -2.01 -15.41
C ARG A 173 14.22 -0.82 -14.45
N LEU A 174 14.73 -0.89 -13.21
CA LEU A 174 14.64 0.17 -12.22
C LEU A 174 15.93 0.97 -12.17
N ASN A 175 15.82 2.28 -12.37
CA ASN A 175 16.92 3.23 -12.21
C ASN A 175 16.65 4.05 -10.95
N PHE A 176 17.54 3.99 -9.96
CA PHE A 176 17.38 4.69 -8.69
C PHE A 176 18.21 5.96 -8.63
N SER A 177 17.60 7.06 -8.13
CA SER A 177 18.27 8.31 -7.77
C SER A 177 17.86 8.68 -6.35
N ILE A 178 18.80 9.14 -5.53
CA ILE A 178 18.58 9.50 -4.12
C ILE A 178 18.64 11.03 -3.99
N PHE A 179 17.70 11.59 -3.23
CA PHE A 179 17.55 13.02 -2.99
C PHE A 179 17.53 13.29 -1.49
N GLU A 180 18.24 14.34 -1.05
CA GLU A 180 18.38 14.68 0.37
C GLU A 180 17.22 15.56 0.90
N ASN A 181 16.50 16.22 0.01
CA ASN A 181 15.36 17.05 0.38
C ASN A 181 14.14 16.78 -0.49
N VAL A 182 12.98 17.18 0.01
CA VAL A 182 11.68 16.88 -0.62
C VAL A 182 11.48 17.71 -1.89
N GLU A 183 11.95 18.95 -1.94
CA GLU A 183 11.74 19.83 -3.08
C GLU A 183 12.49 19.32 -4.31
N ASP A 184 13.75 18.92 -4.15
CA ASP A 184 14.55 18.33 -5.23
C ASP A 184 13.98 16.96 -5.66
N LEU A 185 13.48 16.18 -4.71
CA LEU A 185 12.82 14.91 -5.00
C LEU A 185 11.62 15.12 -5.94
N ILE A 186 10.76 16.10 -5.66
CA ILE A 186 9.50 16.36 -6.38
C ILE A 186 9.75 17.08 -7.69
N THR A 187 10.71 18.03 -7.72
CA THR A 187 11.01 18.83 -8.91
C THR A 187 11.36 17.94 -10.10
N GLY A 188 10.54 17.98 -11.14
CA GLY A 188 10.69 17.14 -12.34
C GLY A 188 10.04 15.74 -12.23
N ALA A 189 9.50 15.32 -11.08
CA ALA A 189 8.76 14.08 -11.00
C ALA A 189 7.44 14.12 -11.81
N ASP A 190 7.09 13.00 -12.42
CA ASP A 190 5.79 12.80 -13.11
C ASP A 190 4.73 12.29 -12.13
N VAL A 191 5.17 11.49 -11.18
CA VAL A 191 4.33 10.88 -10.15
C VAL A 191 5.03 11.01 -8.81
N VAL A 192 4.30 11.48 -7.79
CA VAL A 192 4.76 11.56 -6.41
C VAL A 192 3.96 10.57 -5.56
N VAL A 193 4.65 9.59 -4.98
CA VAL A 193 4.06 8.54 -4.13
C VAL A 193 4.44 8.81 -2.69
N SER A 194 3.46 9.23 -1.88
CA SER A 194 3.67 9.50 -0.46
C SER A 194 3.19 8.31 0.41
N CYS A 195 4.13 7.54 0.91
CA CYS A 195 3.91 6.42 1.84
C CYS A 195 4.29 6.76 3.29
N VAL A 196 4.46 8.03 3.62
CA VAL A 196 4.77 8.47 4.98
C VAL A 196 3.60 8.17 5.92
N THR A 197 3.90 7.80 7.15
CA THR A 197 2.88 7.45 8.15
C THR A 197 2.32 8.69 8.84
N VAL A 198 3.16 9.68 9.06
CA VAL A 198 2.81 10.95 9.71
C VAL A 198 3.37 12.08 8.87
N ALA A 199 2.52 13.02 8.49
CA ALA A 199 2.91 14.25 7.81
C ALA A 199 2.39 15.44 8.63
N HIS A 200 3.29 16.32 9.03
CA HIS A 200 2.96 17.54 9.73
C HIS A 200 3.03 18.73 8.75
N GLY A 201 1.88 19.34 8.48
CA GLY A 201 1.82 20.53 7.64
C GLY A 201 2.12 20.31 6.14
N GLN A 202 2.45 21.41 5.48
CA GLN A 202 2.89 21.41 4.08
C GLN A 202 4.31 20.83 3.99
N PHE A 203 4.51 19.85 3.13
CA PHE A 203 5.80 19.15 3.02
C PHE A 203 6.67 19.66 1.86
N ALA A 204 6.10 20.43 0.92
CA ALA A 204 6.81 21.05 -0.20
C ALA A 204 6.08 22.31 -0.66
N SER A 205 6.80 23.23 -1.32
CA SER A 205 6.22 24.38 -2.01
C SER A 205 5.43 23.93 -3.24
N ASP A 206 4.33 24.60 -3.55
CA ASP A 206 3.53 24.34 -4.76
C ASP A 206 4.35 24.50 -6.04
N THR A 207 5.39 25.33 -6.01
CA THR A 207 6.30 25.58 -7.14
C THR A 207 7.15 24.37 -7.54
N CYS A 208 7.30 23.37 -6.65
CA CYS A 208 8.04 22.14 -6.97
C CYS A 208 7.25 21.19 -7.89
N PHE A 209 5.93 21.36 -7.94
CA PHE A 209 5.07 20.48 -8.72
C PHE A 209 4.92 21.01 -10.15
N LYS A 210 5.34 20.22 -11.13
CA LYS A 210 5.12 20.57 -12.53
C LYS A 210 3.66 20.36 -12.96
N PRO A 211 3.17 21.07 -13.98
CA PRO A 211 1.83 20.83 -14.52
C PRO A 211 1.64 19.37 -14.95
N GLY A 212 0.51 18.76 -14.56
CA GLY A 212 0.17 17.37 -14.89
C GLY A 212 0.83 16.30 -14.00
N VAL A 213 1.55 16.70 -12.93
CA VAL A 213 2.05 15.73 -11.96
C VAL A 213 0.90 15.01 -11.25
N LEU A 214 1.03 13.69 -11.11
CA LEU A 214 0.12 12.90 -10.29
C LEU A 214 0.68 12.76 -8.87
N VAL A 215 -0.13 13.11 -7.87
CA VAL A 215 0.23 12.89 -6.46
C VAL A 215 -0.65 11.79 -5.89
N ASP A 216 -0.02 10.65 -5.61
CA ASP A 216 -0.65 9.55 -4.85
C ASP A 216 -0.28 9.67 -3.38
N ARG A 217 -1.27 9.93 -2.55
CA ARG A 217 -1.09 10.04 -1.11
C ARG A 217 -1.87 8.95 -0.41
N LYS A 218 -1.15 8.07 0.29
CA LYS A 218 -1.80 7.20 1.26
C LYS A 218 -2.60 8.06 2.23
N SER A 219 -3.92 7.89 2.26
CA SER A 219 -4.74 8.66 3.18
C SER A 219 -4.31 8.37 4.62
N VAL A 220 -3.81 9.39 5.28
CA VAL A 220 -3.63 9.43 6.72
C VAL A 220 -4.95 9.93 7.27
N VAL A 221 -5.78 9.03 7.77
CA VAL A 221 -7.02 9.38 8.47
C VAL A 221 -6.85 8.95 9.91
#